data_061a7ccd2a37eacb1b7f8f7039bca556
#
_entry.id   061a7ccd2a37eacb1b7f8f7039bca556
#
_cell.length_a   1.000
_cell.length_b   1.000
_cell.length_c   1.000
_cell.angle_alpha   90.00
_cell.angle_beta   90.00
_cell.angle_gamma   90.00
#
_symmetry.space_group_name_H-M   'P 1'
#
loop_
_entity.id
_entity.type
_entity.pdbx_description
1 polymer ?
#
loop_
_entity_poly.entity_id
_entity_poly.type
_entity_poly.pdbx_seq_one_letter_code
_entity_poly.pdbx_strand_id
1 'polypeptide(L)'
;MLNVAVRDGKLNNSPMAQVKFLKESPGRLRFLSLDEETQLCEAIGPPYESWVRLAILTGMRQMEQFSLRWEHVDLERGLLTIPHTKAGGTRYVHLNAEGVTILRNMTSWMVSQWVFPSQNSGSHVDPRHFYARVFLPTMKKVGLVTVTWHTLRHTFASRLAMAGATEQEIAACMGHSTTALVRRYAHLSPSHLKGVVEMVSQFGKQDKGTEQLQAMVQGVAHPSEMALIDALTSDGTEIKPGIRLEGEVSKESQVVEKFGGPCRA
;
A
#
# COMPACT_ATOMS: atom_id res chain seq x y z
N MET A 1 4.70 -4.17 -33.93
CA MET A 1 4.75 -4.05 -35.41
C MET A 1 4.18 -5.25 -36.14
N LEU A 2 4.64 -6.50 -35.93
CA LEU A 2 4.14 -7.68 -36.68
C LEU A 2 2.63 -7.92 -36.52
N ASN A 3 2.06 -7.77 -35.31
CA ASN A 3 0.61 -7.88 -35.11
C ASN A 3 -0.20 -6.79 -35.84
N VAL A 4 0.37 -5.62 -36.02
CA VAL A 4 -0.24 -4.53 -36.81
C VAL A 4 -0.22 -4.89 -38.28
N ALA A 5 0.87 -5.45 -38.78
CA ALA A 5 0.98 -5.89 -40.17
C ALA A 5 0.00 -7.04 -40.50
N VAL A 6 -0.26 -7.96 -39.56
CA VAL A 6 -1.30 -8.98 -39.72
C VAL A 6 -2.69 -8.36 -39.72
N ARG A 7 -2.98 -7.46 -38.77
CA ARG A 7 -4.26 -6.74 -38.70
C ARG A 7 -4.54 -5.93 -39.99
N ASP A 8 -3.51 -5.29 -40.52
CA ASP A 8 -3.60 -4.44 -41.72
C ASP A 8 -3.51 -5.26 -43.02
N GLY A 9 -3.58 -6.61 -42.96
CA GLY A 9 -3.58 -7.52 -44.11
C GLY A 9 -2.25 -7.62 -44.88
N LYS A 10 -1.16 -7.03 -44.33
CA LYS A 10 0.17 -7.05 -44.94
C LYS A 10 0.93 -8.36 -44.69
N LEU A 11 0.51 -9.16 -43.72
CA LEU A 11 0.98 -10.47 -43.41
C LEU A 11 -0.20 -11.40 -43.12
N ASN A 12 -0.20 -12.61 -43.68
CA ASN A 12 -1.26 -13.58 -43.40
C ASN A 12 -1.17 -14.11 -41.95
N ASN A 13 0.05 -14.31 -41.42
CA ASN A 13 0.29 -14.79 -40.07
C ASN A 13 1.53 -14.10 -39.48
N SER A 14 1.56 -13.96 -38.17
CA SER A 14 2.74 -13.45 -37.47
C SER A 14 3.85 -14.53 -37.46
N PRO A 15 5.04 -14.25 -38.00
CA PRO A 15 6.15 -15.22 -37.92
C PRO A 15 6.57 -15.49 -36.47
N MET A 16 6.23 -14.62 -35.52
CA MET A 16 6.49 -14.83 -34.10
C MET A 16 5.64 -15.95 -33.48
N ALA A 17 4.54 -16.36 -34.12
CA ALA A 17 3.70 -17.44 -33.62
C ALA A 17 4.43 -18.81 -33.57
N GLN A 18 5.45 -18.98 -34.42
CA GLN A 18 6.27 -20.19 -34.49
C GLN A 18 7.54 -20.13 -33.60
N VAL A 19 7.85 -18.97 -33.03
CA VAL A 19 9.04 -18.80 -32.20
C VAL A 19 8.76 -19.31 -30.79
N LYS A 20 9.40 -20.37 -30.36
CA LYS A 20 9.41 -20.79 -28.95
C LYS A 20 10.31 -19.86 -28.17
N PHE A 21 9.69 -19.08 -27.29
CA PHE A 21 10.47 -18.28 -26.32
C PHE A 21 11.21 -19.22 -25.37
N LEU A 22 12.48 -18.93 -25.14
CA LEU A 22 13.25 -19.62 -24.13
C LEU A 22 12.59 -19.38 -22.77
N LYS A 23 12.48 -20.43 -21.96
CA LYS A 23 12.00 -20.30 -20.58
C LYS A 23 13.03 -19.49 -19.81
N GLU A 24 12.67 -18.26 -19.47
CA GLU A 24 13.52 -17.43 -18.61
C GLU A 24 13.67 -18.11 -17.25
N SER A 25 14.91 -18.25 -16.79
CA SER A 25 15.17 -18.66 -15.41
C SER A 25 14.53 -17.61 -14.48
N PRO A 26 13.80 -18.03 -13.44
CA PRO A 26 13.30 -17.07 -12.45
C PRO A 26 14.51 -16.34 -11.87
N GLY A 27 14.66 -15.06 -12.24
CA GLY A 27 15.78 -14.23 -11.80
C GLY A 27 15.92 -14.28 -10.28
N ARG A 28 17.15 -14.37 -9.78
CA ARG A 28 17.41 -14.33 -8.34
C ARG A 28 16.85 -13.03 -7.75
N LEU A 29 16.01 -13.19 -6.75
CA LEU A 29 15.50 -12.03 -6.03
C LEU A 29 16.64 -11.39 -5.24
N ARG A 30 16.99 -10.15 -5.59
CA ARG A 30 18.02 -9.37 -4.88
C ARG A 30 17.33 -8.27 -4.07
N PHE A 31 17.59 -8.24 -2.78
CA PHE A 31 17.20 -7.17 -1.86
C PHE A 31 18.38 -6.85 -0.94
N LEU A 32 18.36 -5.69 -0.30
CA LEU A 32 19.44 -5.24 0.60
C LEU A 32 19.30 -5.88 1.98
N SER A 33 20.42 -6.31 2.53
CA SER A 33 20.53 -6.53 3.99
C SER A 33 20.53 -5.19 4.73
N LEU A 34 20.41 -5.21 6.05
CA LEU A 34 20.49 -4.00 6.87
C LEU A 34 21.88 -3.36 6.78
N ASP A 35 22.93 -4.19 6.78
CA ASP A 35 24.32 -3.73 6.67
C ASP A 35 24.59 -3.09 5.31
N GLU A 36 24.10 -3.70 4.22
CA GLU A 36 24.22 -3.14 2.87
C GLU A 36 23.45 -1.82 2.71
N GLU A 37 22.28 -1.69 3.34
CA GLU A 37 21.53 -0.44 3.37
C GLU A 37 22.31 0.66 4.10
N THR A 38 22.84 0.35 5.29
CA THR A 38 23.65 1.29 6.07
C THR A 38 24.86 1.73 5.26
N GLN A 39 25.61 0.79 4.70
CA GLN A 39 26.77 1.06 3.86
C GLN A 39 26.42 1.92 2.63
N LEU A 40 25.28 1.67 1.98
CA LEU A 40 24.80 2.47 0.87
C LEU A 40 24.47 3.89 1.31
N CYS A 41 23.70 4.05 2.39
CA CYS A 41 23.28 5.34 2.90
C CYS A 41 24.47 6.22 3.32
N GLU A 42 25.44 5.65 4.02
CA GLU A 42 26.66 6.34 4.40
C GLU A 42 27.50 6.77 3.18
N ALA A 43 27.64 5.90 2.20
CA ALA A 43 28.46 6.16 1.03
C ALA A 43 27.85 7.18 0.06
N ILE A 44 26.52 7.19 -0.08
CA ILE A 44 25.82 8.12 -0.97
C ILE A 44 25.72 9.52 -0.33
N GLY A 45 25.56 9.57 0.98
CA GLY A 45 25.50 10.78 1.77
C GLY A 45 24.34 11.73 1.44
N PRO A 46 24.26 12.87 2.17
CA PRO A 46 23.21 13.85 1.94
C PRO A 46 23.39 14.61 0.60
N PRO A 47 22.29 15.03 -0.05
CA PRO A 47 20.89 14.79 0.34
C PRO A 47 20.36 13.44 -0.14
N TYR A 48 21.16 12.65 -0.83
CA TYR A 48 20.73 11.45 -1.57
C TYR A 48 20.40 10.27 -0.67
N GLU A 49 20.96 10.23 0.55
CA GLU A 49 20.62 9.21 1.55
C GLU A 49 19.11 9.17 1.81
N SER A 50 18.49 10.33 2.05
CA SER A 50 17.06 10.45 2.29
C SER A 50 16.23 9.96 1.11
N TRP A 51 16.71 10.13 -0.12
CA TRP A 51 16.06 9.66 -1.34
C TRP A 51 16.07 8.13 -1.44
N VAL A 52 17.20 7.52 -1.08
CA VAL A 52 17.37 6.06 -1.03
C VAL A 52 16.49 5.47 0.06
N ARG A 53 16.52 6.04 1.27
CA ARG A 53 15.65 5.60 2.37
C ARG A 53 14.17 5.67 2.00
N LEU A 54 13.73 6.78 1.41
CA LEU A 54 12.35 6.92 0.97
C LEU A 54 11.97 5.87 -0.09
N ALA A 55 12.87 5.53 -1.02
CA ALA A 55 12.64 4.47 -2.00
C ALA A 55 12.44 3.09 -1.33
N ILE A 56 13.23 2.79 -0.29
CA ILE A 56 13.14 1.55 0.48
C ILE A 56 11.85 1.50 1.33
N LEU A 57 11.45 2.64 1.90
CA LEU A 57 10.28 2.72 2.79
C LEU A 57 8.93 2.74 2.05
N THR A 58 8.92 3.15 0.79
CA THR A 58 7.68 3.33 0.01
C THR A 58 7.52 2.33 -1.13
N GLY A 59 8.61 1.74 -1.58
CA GLY A 59 8.63 0.87 -2.74
C GLY A 59 8.14 1.53 -4.03
N MET A 60 8.16 2.86 -4.13
CA MET A 60 7.80 3.58 -5.35
C MET A 60 8.68 3.20 -6.53
N ARG A 61 8.13 3.28 -7.75
CA ARG A 61 8.96 3.20 -8.95
C ARG A 61 9.85 4.45 -9.06
N GLN A 62 11.01 4.32 -9.67
CA GLN A 62 11.96 5.42 -9.78
C GLN A 62 11.32 6.70 -10.35
N MET A 63 10.58 6.59 -11.44
CA MET A 63 9.89 7.74 -12.03
C MET A 63 8.78 8.28 -11.10
N GLU A 64 8.03 7.43 -10.42
CA GLU A 64 6.99 7.85 -9.48
C GLU A 64 7.60 8.70 -8.36
N GLN A 65 8.75 8.29 -7.82
CA GLN A 65 9.42 9.04 -6.77
C GLN A 65 9.98 10.37 -7.29
N PHE A 66 10.78 10.37 -8.35
CA PHE A 66 11.43 11.59 -8.81
C PHE A 66 10.45 12.62 -9.39
N SER A 67 9.32 12.19 -9.97
CA SER A 67 8.27 13.08 -10.45
C SER A 67 7.21 13.43 -9.39
N LEU A 68 7.47 13.16 -8.10
CA LEU A 68 6.57 13.50 -7.02
C LEU A 68 6.51 15.01 -6.82
N ARG A 69 5.29 15.56 -6.71
CA ARG A 69 5.04 16.97 -6.40
C ARG A 69 4.56 17.12 -4.97
N TRP A 70 4.84 18.28 -4.37
CA TRP A 70 4.38 18.59 -3.02
C TRP A 70 2.86 18.64 -2.90
N GLU A 71 2.14 19.05 -3.94
CA GLU A 71 0.66 19.00 -3.99
C GLU A 71 0.07 17.59 -3.84
N HIS A 72 0.89 16.56 -4.05
CA HIS A 72 0.51 15.15 -3.92
C HIS A 72 0.96 14.51 -2.60
N VAL A 73 1.50 15.31 -1.67
CA VAL A 73 2.04 14.84 -0.37
C VAL A 73 1.13 15.30 0.75
N ASP A 74 0.46 14.39 1.41
CA ASP A 74 -0.32 14.64 2.61
C ASP A 74 0.44 14.06 3.81
N LEU A 75 1.17 14.94 4.51
CA LEU A 75 1.99 14.55 5.67
C LEU A 75 1.16 14.32 6.93
N GLU A 76 -0.08 14.84 7.00
CA GLU A 76 -0.96 14.63 8.15
C GLU A 76 -1.56 13.22 8.10
N ARG A 77 -2.00 12.80 6.91
CA ARG A 77 -2.51 11.45 6.69
C ARG A 77 -1.43 10.42 6.40
N GLY A 78 -0.18 10.85 6.19
CA GLY A 78 0.91 9.98 5.77
C GLY A 78 0.64 9.33 4.40
N LEU A 79 0.15 10.10 3.44
CA LEU A 79 -0.31 9.59 2.16
C LEU A 79 0.33 10.33 0.98
N LEU A 80 0.80 9.58 -0.01
CA LEU A 80 1.22 10.12 -1.30
C LEU A 80 0.22 9.72 -2.38
N THR A 81 -0.15 10.67 -3.21
CA THR A 81 -0.97 10.45 -4.40
C THR A 81 -0.09 10.36 -5.64
N ILE A 82 -0.09 9.24 -6.34
CA ILE A 82 0.65 9.04 -7.59
C ILE A 82 -0.35 9.08 -8.74
N PRO A 83 -0.50 10.20 -9.44
CA PRO A 83 -1.37 10.32 -10.59
C PRO A 83 -0.77 9.57 -11.79
N HIS A 84 -1.61 9.13 -12.71
CA HIS A 84 -1.23 8.59 -14.02
C HIS A 84 -0.19 7.45 -13.94
N THR A 85 -0.50 6.39 -13.18
CA THR A 85 0.34 5.19 -13.21
C THR A 85 0.35 4.57 -14.62
N LYS A 86 1.36 3.76 -14.92
CA LYS A 86 1.46 3.02 -16.20
C LYS A 86 0.20 2.18 -16.51
N ALA A 87 -0.59 1.84 -15.50
CA ALA A 87 -1.86 1.13 -15.62
C ALA A 87 -3.08 2.06 -15.85
N GLY A 88 -2.87 3.38 -15.96
CA GLY A 88 -3.91 4.35 -16.30
C GLY A 88 -4.73 4.90 -15.12
N GLY A 89 -4.42 4.52 -13.87
CA GLY A 89 -5.15 4.98 -12.68
C GLY A 89 -4.29 5.76 -11.69
N THR A 90 -4.93 6.43 -10.74
CA THR A 90 -4.27 7.01 -9.55
C THR A 90 -3.98 5.91 -8.55
N ARG A 91 -2.82 5.95 -7.92
CA ARG A 91 -2.46 5.05 -6.84
C ARG A 91 -2.05 5.84 -5.61
N TYR A 92 -2.33 5.28 -4.45
CA TYR A 92 -1.95 5.82 -3.16
C TYR A 92 -0.78 5.03 -2.56
N VAL A 93 0.16 5.73 -1.91
CA VAL A 93 1.29 5.14 -1.20
C VAL A 93 1.23 5.63 0.24
N HIS A 94 1.12 4.70 1.18
CA HIS A 94 1.13 5.02 2.60
C HIS A 94 2.57 5.20 3.08
N LEU A 95 2.78 6.21 3.91
CA LEU A 95 4.04 6.51 4.57
C LEU A 95 4.01 5.98 6.00
N ASN A 96 5.10 5.38 6.42
CA ASN A 96 5.36 5.14 7.85
C ASN A 96 5.92 6.43 8.50
N ALA A 97 6.08 6.42 9.82
CA ALA A 97 6.56 7.57 10.58
C ALA A 97 7.93 8.09 10.09
N GLU A 98 8.83 7.19 9.70
CA GLU A 98 10.15 7.56 9.16
C GLU A 98 10.02 8.27 7.80
N GLY A 99 9.19 7.75 6.89
CA GLY A 99 8.92 8.37 5.59
C GLY A 99 8.32 9.78 5.72
N VAL A 100 7.40 9.97 6.67
CA VAL A 100 6.84 11.28 7.01
C VAL A 100 7.94 12.22 7.52
N THR A 101 8.81 11.75 8.40
CA THR A 101 9.93 12.53 8.95
C THR A 101 10.91 12.94 7.86
N ILE A 102 11.26 12.02 6.96
CA ILE A 102 12.14 12.31 5.81
C ILE A 102 11.55 13.45 4.96
N LEU A 103 10.28 13.33 4.56
CA LEU A 103 9.65 14.36 3.72
C LEU A 103 9.49 15.69 4.44
N ARG A 104 9.16 15.69 5.74
CA ARG A 104 9.03 16.91 6.55
C ARG A 104 10.35 17.67 6.65
N ASN A 105 11.48 16.96 6.69
CA ASN A 105 12.80 17.56 6.78
C ASN A 105 13.36 18.04 5.41
N MET A 106 12.69 17.74 4.30
CA MET A 106 13.09 18.26 3.00
C MET A 106 12.71 19.73 2.87
N THR A 107 13.64 20.55 2.42
CA THR A 107 13.44 22.01 2.25
C THR A 107 12.95 22.39 0.85
N SER A 108 12.85 21.43 -0.08
CA SER A 108 12.48 21.69 -1.47
C SER A 108 11.06 22.28 -1.63
N TRP A 109 10.16 22.08 -0.66
CA TRP A 109 8.82 22.67 -0.64
C TRP A 109 8.84 24.21 -0.62
N MET A 110 9.92 24.82 -0.10
CA MET A 110 10.07 26.27 -0.06
C MET A 110 10.39 26.89 -1.42
N VAL A 111 10.98 26.11 -2.32
CA VAL A 111 11.62 26.63 -3.55
C VAL A 111 11.14 25.95 -4.82
N SER A 112 10.38 24.85 -4.72
CA SER A 112 9.97 24.06 -5.88
C SER A 112 8.64 23.35 -5.65
N GLN A 113 7.87 23.18 -6.72
CA GLN A 113 6.70 22.28 -6.72
C GLN A 113 7.09 20.80 -6.64
N TRP A 114 8.36 20.47 -6.96
CA TRP A 114 8.86 19.09 -6.96
C TRP A 114 9.49 18.73 -5.63
N VAL A 115 9.21 17.53 -5.14
CA VAL A 115 9.87 16.99 -3.94
C VAL A 115 11.37 16.81 -4.21
N PHE A 116 11.72 16.40 -5.43
CA PHE A 116 13.10 16.18 -5.89
C PHE A 116 13.43 17.12 -7.06
N PRO A 117 13.67 18.40 -6.80
CA PRO A 117 13.92 19.38 -7.84
C PRO A 117 15.29 19.19 -8.48
N SER A 118 15.37 19.40 -9.79
CA SER A 118 16.64 19.55 -10.51
C SER A 118 17.24 20.93 -10.25
N GLN A 119 18.55 21.00 -10.01
CA GLN A 119 19.23 22.27 -9.81
C GLN A 119 19.26 23.14 -11.08
N ASN A 120 19.17 22.54 -12.27
CA ASN A 120 19.48 23.22 -13.53
C ASN A 120 18.29 23.38 -14.49
N SER A 121 17.13 22.79 -14.23
CA SER A 121 16.09 22.70 -15.26
C SER A 121 14.69 23.21 -14.84
N GLY A 122 14.51 23.68 -13.60
CA GLY A 122 13.18 24.05 -13.10
C GLY A 122 12.17 22.87 -13.04
N SER A 123 12.63 21.66 -13.37
CA SER A 123 11.88 20.42 -13.38
C SER A 123 12.31 19.51 -12.22
N HIS A 124 11.80 18.30 -12.16
CA HIS A 124 12.32 17.27 -11.27
C HIS A 124 13.67 16.73 -11.74
N VAL A 125 14.41 16.08 -10.85
CA VAL A 125 15.65 15.35 -11.19
C VAL A 125 15.37 14.31 -12.27
N ASP A 126 16.21 14.28 -13.30
CA ASP A 126 16.19 13.20 -14.31
C ASP A 126 16.68 11.89 -13.63
N PRO A 127 15.82 10.88 -13.53
CA PRO A 127 16.17 9.63 -12.89
C PRO A 127 17.32 8.88 -13.54
N ARG A 128 17.46 8.99 -14.87
CA ARG A 128 18.54 8.33 -15.63
C ARG A 128 19.88 9.00 -15.34
N HIS A 129 19.87 10.33 -15.32
CA HIS A 129 21.06 11.11 -15.04
C HIS A 129 21.51 10.88 -13.58
N PHE A 130 20.60 10.94 -12.62
CA PHE A 130 20.90 10.62 -11.22
C PHE A 130 21.46 9.20 -11.06
N TYR A 131 20.83 8.20 -11.71
CA TYR A 131 21.30 6.83 -11.66
C TYR A 131 22.73 6.68 -12.18
N ALA A 132 23.02 7.28 -13.34
CA ALA A 132 24.33 7.15 -13.98
C ALA A 132 25.45 7.95 -13.28
N ARG A 133 25.13 9.12 -12.73
CA ARG A 133 26.12 10.06 -12.19
C ARG A 133 26.32 9.94 -10.69
N VAL A 134 25.31 9.48 -9.95
CA VAL A 134 25.35 9.40 -8.48
C VAL A 134 25.22 7.97 -8.00
N PHE A 135 24.11 7.29 -8.32
CA PHE A 135 23.80 6.00 -7.74
C PHE A 135 24.79 4.91 -8.17
N LEU A 136 24.96 4.70 -9.47
CA LEU A 136 25.82 3.64 -10.00
C LEU A 136 27.31 3.78 -9.58
N PRO A 137 27.93 4.97 -9.61
CA PRO A 137 29.29 5.14 -9.08
C PRO A 137 29.40 4.82 -7.59
N THR A 138 28.40 5.21 -6.79
CA THR A 138 28.36 4.86 -5.36
C THR A 138 28.28 3.35 -5.16
N MET A 139 27.43 2.65 -5.90
CA MET A 139 27.32 1.17 -5.82
C MET A 139 28.66 0.49 -6.15
N LYS A 140 29.37 1.00 -7.16
CA LYS A 140 30.72 0.50 -7.53
C LYS A 140 31.72 0.73 -6.39
N LYS A 141 31.68 1.91 -5.77
CA LYS A 141 32.58 2.28 -4.66
C LYS A 141 32.41 1.35 -3.45
N VAL A 142 31.20 0.98 -3.11
CA VAL A 142 30.91 0.11 -1.96
C VAL A 142 30.83 -1.38 -2.31
N GLY A 143 31.16 -1.77 -3.54
CA GLY A 143 31.15 -3.19 -3.96
C GLY A 143 29.74 -3.78 -4.18
N LEU A 144 28.68 -2.98 -4.16
CA LEU A 144 27.29 -3.42 -4.34
C LEU A 144 26.85 -3.38 -5.82
N VAL A 145 27.70 -3.86 -6.71
CA VAL A 145 27.55 -3.74 -8.17
C VAL A 145 26.27 -4.40 -8.74
N THR A 146 25.66 -5.34 -8.01
CA THR A 146 24.42 -6.00 -8.40
C THR A 146 23.18 -5.23 -7.97
N VAL A 147 23.32 -4.19 -7.16
CA VAL A 147 22.23 -3.37 -6.65
C VAL A 147 21.85 -2.30 -7.68
N THR A 148 20.59 -2.28 -8.03
CA THR A 148 19.98 -1.28 -8.91
C THR A 148 18.96 -0.46 -8.13
N TRP A 149 18.47 0.66 -8.69
CA TRP A 149 17.37 1.39 -8.05
C TRP A 149 16.14 0.50 -7.83
N HIS A 150 15.88 -0.42 -8.74
CA HIS A 150 14.76 -1.36 -8.60
C HIS A 150 14.97 -2.36 -7.45
N THR A 151 16.20 -2.62 -7.04
CA THR A 151 16.52 -3.44 -5.86
C THR A 151 15.98 -2.81 -4.57
N LEU A 152 15.93 -1.46 -4.47
CA LEU A 152 15.34 -0.77 -3.31
C LEU A 152 13.85 -1.11 -3.16
N ARG A 153 13.14 -1.14 -4.28
CA ARG A 153 11.73 -1.57 -4.32
C ARG A 153 11.57 -3.05 -4.00
N HIS A 154 12.48 -3.90 -4.43
CA HIS A 154 12.51 -5.31 -4.02
C HIS A 154 12.77 -5.46 -2.51
N THR A 155 13.61 -4.61 -1.92
CA THR A 155 13.87 -4.57 -0.48
C THR A 155 12.60 -4.25 0.29
N PHE A 156 11.84 -3.24 -0.12
CA PHE A 156 10.52 -2.94 0.46
C PHE A 156 9.59 -4.15 0.45
N ALA A 157 9.39 -4.77 -0.71
CA ALA A 157 8.49 -5.92 -0.85
C ALA A 157 8.97 -7.14 -0.05
N SER A 158 10.29 -7.39 -0.02
CA SER A 158 10.87 -8.48 0.76
C SER A 158 10.67 -8.28 2.26
N ARG A 159 10.81 -7.05 2.75
CA ARG A 159 10.57 -6.71 4.16
C ARG A 159 9.10 -6.85 4.56
N LEU A 160 8.17 -6.46 3.70
CA LEU A 160 6.75 -6.71 3.92
C LEU A 160 6.46 -8.22 4.02
N ALA A 161 7.02 -9.04 3.13
CA ALA A 161 6.86 -10.49 3.17
C ALA A 161 7.46 -11.09 4.46
N MET A 162 8.66 -10.66 4.87
CA MET A 162 9.30 -11.08 6.12
C MET A 162 8.50 -10.65 7.35
N ALA A 163 7.80 -9.52 7.28
CA ALA A 163 6.90 -9.03 8.32
C ALA A 163 5.54 -9.76 8.34
N GLY A 164 5.31 -10.72 7.43
CA GLY A 164 4.09 -11.53 7.39
C GLY A 164 2.94 -10.96 6.55
N ALA A 165 3.17 -9.90 5.78
CA ALA A 165 2.16 -9.35 4.88
C ALA A 165 1.75 -10.39 3.82
N THR A 166 0.47 -10.42 3.49
CA THR A 166 -0.08 -11.29 2.44
C THR A 166 0.33 -10.85 1.04
N GLU A 167 0.25 -11.74 0.06
CA GLU A 167 0.52 -11.40 -1.34
C GLU A 167 -0.37 -10.26 -1.85
N GLN A 168 -1.64 -10.19 -1.41
CA GLN A 168 -2.56 -9.13 -1.75
C GLN A 168 -2.13 -7.78 -1.18
N GLU A 169 -1.75 -7.72 0.09
CA GLU A 169 -1.25 -6.51 0.75
C GLU A 169 0.04 -6.00 0.10
N ILE A 170 1.00 -6.91 -0.16
CA ILE A 170 2.23 -6.55 -0.86
C ILE A 170 1.93 -6.02 -2.27
N ALA A 171 1.03 -6.67 -3.02
CA ALA A 171 0.62 -6.22 -4.35
C ALA A 171 -0.03 -4.84 -4.30
N ALA A 172 -0.91 -4.60 -3.34
CA ALA A 172 -1.55 -3.30 -3.13
C ALA A 172 -0.52 -2.21 -2.79
N CYS A 173 0.37 -2.45 -1.81
CA CYS A 173 1.44 -1.52 -1.44
C CYS A 173 2.38 -1.21 -2.62
N MET A 174 2.69 -2.21 -3.44
CA MET A 174 3.54 -2.01 -4.63
C MET A 174 2.78 -1.43 -5.83
N GLY A 175 1.44 -1.36 -5.80
CA GLY A 175 0.63 -0.95 -6.94
C GLY A 175 0.76 -1.91 -8.12
N HIS A 176 0.68 -3.21 -7.86
CA HIS A 176 0.57 -4.26 -8.86
C HIS A 176 -0.90 -4.60 -9.08
N SER A 177 -1.30 -4.76 -10.33
CA SER A 177 -2.67 -5.18 -10.69
C SER A 177 -2.92 -6.67 -10.44
N THR A 178 -1.86 -7.47 -10.26
CA THR A 178 -1.94 -8.91 -10.02
C THR A 178 -0.93 -9.34 -8.96
N THR A 179 -1.23 -10.42 -8.23
CA THR A 179 -0.32 -11.02 -7.27
C THR A 179 0.79 -11.86 -7.92
N ALA A 180 0.69 -12.17 -9.21
CA ALA A 180 1.67 -13.01 -9.92
C ALA A 180 3.11 -12.49 -9.79
N LEU A 181 3.29 -11.16 -9.77
CA LEU A 181 4.61 -10.53 -9.62
C LEU A 181 5.12 -10.58 -8.17
N VAL A 182 4.23 -10.80 -7.20
CA VAL A 182 4.54 -10.80 -5.77
C VAL A 182 4.88 -12.21 -5.27
N ARG A 183 4.42 -13.26 -5.94
CA ARG A 183 4.73 -14.68 -5.58
C ARG A 183 6.21 -14.96 -5.40
N ARG A 184 7.08 -14.19 -6.06
CA ARG A 184 8.54 -14.31 -5.89
C ARG A 184 9.02 -14.02 -4.47
N TYR A 185 8.22 -13.36 -3.64
CA TYR A 185 8.54 -13.05 -2.24
C TYR A 185 7.94 -14.05 -1.24
N ALA A 186 7.04 -14.94 -1.67
CA ALA A 186 6.30 -15.87 -0.79
C ALA A 186 7.23 -16.76 0.06
N HIS A 187 8.39 -17.16 -0.48
CA HIS A 187 9.37 -17.97 0.24
C HIS A 187 10.07 -17.23 1.39
N LEU A 188 9.92 -15.90 1.48
CA LEU A 188 10.51 -15.09 2.55
C LEU A 188 9.62 -15.02 3.79
N SER A 189 8.40 -15.56 3.75
CA SER A 189 7.43 -15.60 4.86
C SER A 189 7.25 -17.02 5.44
N PRO A 190 8.27 -17.63 6.02
CA PRO A 190 8.21 -19.03 6.45
C PRO A 190 7.32 -19.28 7.68
N SER A 191 7.08 -18.28 8.51
CA SER A 191 6.30 -18.38 9.76
C SER A 191 4.81 -18.13 9.57
N HIS A 192 4.39 -17.56 8.45
CA HIS A 192 2.99 -17.18 8.22
C HIS A 192 2.05 -18.40 8.25
N LEU A 193 2.40 -19.48 7.56
CA LEU A 193 1.58 -20.71 7.53
C LEU A 193 1.46 -21.36 8.91
N LYS A 194 2.53 -21.34 9.73
CA LYS A 194 2.48 -21.86 11.09
C LYS A 194 1.53 -21.03 11.96
N GLY A 195 1.59 -19.70 11.88
CA GLY A 195 0.67 -18.82 12.60
C GLY A 195 -0.78 -18.99 12.17
N VAL A 196 -1.03 -19.13 10.85
CA VAL A 196 -2.37 -19.37 10.32
C VAL A 196 -2.93 -20.73 10.79
N VAL A 197 -2.12 -21.78 10.78
CA VAL A 197 -2.55 -23.10 11.29
C VAL A 197 -2.82 -23.05 12.79
N GLU A 198 -2.01 -22.29 13.55
CA GLU A 198 -2.23 -22.12 15.00
C GLU A 198 -3.53 -21.40 15.32
N MET A 199 -3.99 -20.49 14.44
CA MET A 199 -5.33 -19.85 14.58
C MET A 199 -6.47 -20.85 14.57
N VAL A 200 -6.34 -21.99 13.87
CA VAL A 200 -7.37 -23.05 13.85
C VAL A 200 -7.53 -23.67 15.24
N SER A 201 -6.45 -23.84 16.00
CA SER A 201 -6.50 -24.37 17.36
C SER A 201 -7.09 -23.40 18.39
N GLN A 202 -7.21 -22.12 18.03
CA GLN A 202 -7.86 -21.09 18.86
C GLN A 202 -9.35 -20.94 18.56
N PHE A 203 -9.85 -21.47 17.42
CA PHE A 203 -11.24 -21.33 16.97
C PHE A 203 -12.25 -21.99 17.91
N GLY A 204 -11.87 -23.00 18.70
CA GLY A 204 -12.72 -23.62 19.70
C GLY A 204 -12.53 -23.10 21.14
N LYS A 205 -11.61 -22.12 21.34
CA LYS A 205 -11.33 -21.57 22.68
C LYS A 205 -12.02 -20.23 22.92
N GLN A 206 -12.58 -19.60 21.89
CA GLN A 206 -13.31 -18.33 22.01
C GLN A 206 -14.72 -18.47 22.59
N ASP A 207 -15.30 -19.68 22.59
CA ASP A 207 -16.63 -19.90 23.18
C ASP A 207 -16.70 -19.70 24.70
N LYS A 208 -15.58 -19.86 25.42
CA LYS A 208 -15.53 -19.59 26.87
C LYS A 208 -15.66 -18.10 27.21
N GLY A 209 -15.30 -17.21 26.31
CA GLY A 209 -15.48 -15.76 26.46
C GLY A 209 -16.95 -15.34 26.32
N THR A 210 -17.67 -16.01 25.46
CA THR A 210 -19.11 -15.75 25.22
C THR A 210 -19.94 -16.24 26.37
N GLU A 211 -19.62 -17.41 26.96
CA GLU A 211 -20.27 -17.90 28.18
C GLU A 211 -20.03 -17.01 29.39
N GLN A 212 -18.81 -16.44 29.53
CA GLN A 212 -18.51 -15.48 30.61
C GLN A 212 -19.22 -14.14 30.40
N LEU A 213 -19.37 -13.66 29.16
CA LEU A 213 -20.16 -12.48 28.86
C LEU A 213 -21.66 -12.71 29.08
N GLN A 214 -22.20 -13.87 28.72
CA GLN A 214 -23.59 -14.25 29.02
C GLN A 214 -23.83 -14.38 30.50
N ALA A 215 -22.90 -14.96 31.26
CA ALA A 215 -22.96 -15.04 32.71
C ALA A 215 -22.87 -13.65 33.38
N MET A 216 -22.07 -12.73 32.85
CA MET A 216 -22.01 -11.35 33.35
C MET A 216 -23.29 -10.56 33.05
N VAL A 217 -23.89 -10.75 31.87
CA VAL A 217 -25.15 -10.11 31.50
C VAL A 217 -26.32 -10.65 32.37
N GLN A 218 -26.31 -11.94 32.67
CA GLN A 218 -27.32 -12.55 33.57
C GLN A 218 -27.14 -12.16 35.05
N GLY A 219 -25.90 -11.78 35.46
CA GLY A 219 -25.60 -11.34 36.82
C GLY A 219 -25.92 -9.87 37.14
N VAL A 220 -26.30 -9.07 36.12
CA VAL A 220 -26.62 -7.63 36.28
C VAL A 220 -28.09 -7.32 36.14
N ALA A 221 -28.93 -8.30 35.79
CA ALA A 221 -30.37 -8.12 35.70
C ALA A 221 -30.99 -8.03 37.11
N HIS A 222 -31.52 -6.86 37.44
CA HIS A 222 -32.29 -6.63 38.68
C HIS A 222 -33.52 -7.55 38.69
N PRO A 223 -33.95 -8.14 39.84
CA PRO A 223 -35.11 -9.07 39.91
C PRO A 223 -36.42 -8.53 39.36
N SER A 224 -36.57 -7.23 39.21
CA SER A 224 -37.76 -6.59 38.63
C SER A 224 -37.82 -6.63 37.09
N GLU A 225 -36.70 -6.87 36.41
CA GLU A 225 -36.66 -6.98 34.93
C GLU A 225 -36.91 -8.44 34.44
N MET A 226 -36.56 -9.42 35.26
CA MET A 226 -36.84 -10.83 34.96
C MET A 226 -38.33 -11.13 34.90
N ALA A 227 -39.14 -10.49 35.76
CA ALA A 227 -40.60 -10.66 35.75
C ALA A 227 -41.28 -10.10 34.48
N LEU A 228 -40.68 -9.13 33.81
CA LEU A 228 -41.19 -8.57 32.55
C LEU A 228 -40.87 -9.46 31.34
N ILE A 229 -39.73 -10.13 31.36
CA ILE A 229 -39.29 -11.04 30.29
C ILE A 229 -40.13 -12.36 30.36
N ASP A 230 -40.38 -12.89 31.54
CA ASP A 230 -41.24 -14.07 31.71
C ASP A 230 -42.72 -13.81 31.33
N ALA A 231 -43.21 -12.59 31.53
CA ALA A 231 -44.55 -12.18 31.12
C ALA A 231 -44.70 -12.06 29.58
N LEU A 232 -43.61 -11.74 28.87
CA LEU A 232 -43.61 -11.61 27.42
C LEU A 232 -43.35 -12.95 26.68
N THR A 233 -42.84 -13.97 27.38
CA THR A 233 -42.55 -15.29 26.79
C THR A 233 -43.64 -16.31 27.07
N SER A 234 -44.64 -16.02 27.94
CA SER A 234 -45.74 -16.93 28.28
C SER A 234 -46.96 -16.85 27.34
N ASP A 235 -46.97 -15.89 26.40
CA ASP A 235 -48.05 -15.82 25.40
C ASP A 235 -47.59 -16.52 24.11
N GLY A 236 -48.02 -17.75 23.96
CA GLY A 236 -47.62 -18.67 22.90
C GLY A 236 -48.11 -18.24 21.51
N THR A 237 -47.40 -17.31 20.89
CA THR A 237 -47.63 -16.97 19.49
C THR A 237 -46.40 -17.37 18.65
N GLU A 238 -46.57 -18.43 17.88
CA GLU A 238 -45.59 -18.87 16.85
C GLU A 238 -45.32 -17.75 15.87
N ILE A 239 -44.10 -17.23 15.87
CA ILE A 239 -43.63 -16.26 14.86
C ILE A 239 -43.10 -17.05 13.66
N LYS A 240 -43.85 -17.04 12.56
CA LYS A 240 -43.38 -17.51 11.26
C LYS A 240 -42.28 -16.61 10.72
N PRO A 241 -41.23 -17.12 10.08
CA PRO A 241 -40.16 -16.32 9.49
C PRO A 241 -40.63 -15.66 8.19
N GLY A 242 -40.70 -14.33 8.16
CA GLY A 242 -41.02 -13.61 6.95
C GLY A 242 -41.77 -12.29 7.15
N ILE A 243 -41.16 -11.30 7.79
CA ILE A 243 -41.61 -9.89 7.67
C ILE A 243 -40.44 -9.00 7.51
N ARG A 244 -40.39 -8.37 6.33
CA ARG A 244 -39.54 -7.23 5.95
C ARG A 244 -40.10 -6.00 6.67
N LEU A 245 -39.33 -5.36 7.50
CA LEU A 245 -39.71 -4.07 8.10
C LEU A 245 -39.23 -2.95 7.18
N GLU A 246 -40.14 -2.43 6.37
CA GLU A 246 -40.09 -1.06 5.87
C GLU A 246 -40.76 -0.19 6.95
N GLY A 247 -40.01 0.76 7.50
CA GLY A 247 -40.47 1.70 8.52
C GLY A 247 -39.98 3.10 8.20
N GLU A 248 -40.89 3.92 7.73
CA GLU A 248 -40.81 5.34 7.48
C GLU A 248 -40.12 6.14 8.61
N VAL A 249 -39.19 7.02 8.24
CA VAL A 249 -38.70 8.09 9.11
C VAL A 249 -39.40 9.38 8.71
N SER A 250 -40.27 9.83 9.59
CA SER A 250 -41.00 11.09 9.51
C SER A 250 -40.08 12.31 9.62
N LYS A 251 -40.42 13.32 8.84
CA LYS A 251 -39.87 14.66 8.82
C LYS A 251 -40.24 15.43 10.10
N GLU A 252 -39.32 16.26 10.54
CA GLU A 252 -39.43 17.56 11.22
C GLU A 252 -38.08 17.83 11.89
N SER A 253 -37.40 18.98 11.83
CA SER A 253 -37.80 20.35 11.69
C SER A 253 -36.67 21.19 11.10
N GLN A 254 -37.05 22.16 10.33
CA GLN A 254 -36.24 23.29 9.88
C GLN A 254 -35.84 24.19 11.05
N VAL A 255 -34.59 24.65 11.12
CA VAL A 255 -34.27 26.00 11.57
C VAL A 255 -33.25 26.61 10.63
N VAL A 256 -33.69 27.69 10.03
CA VAL A 256 -32.96 28.63 9.16
C VAL A 256 -32.20 29.58 10.04
N GLU A 257 -30.91 29.83 9.76
CA GLU A 257 -30.35 31.18 9.99
C GLU A 257 -29.33 31.52 8.89
N LYS A 258 -29.69 32.60 8.20
CA LYS A 258 -28.94 33.36 7.22
C LYS A 258 -27.94 34.30 7.94
N PHE A 259 -26.75 34.39 7.42
CA PHE A 259 -25.92 35.61 7.31
C PHE A 259 -24.86 35.26 6.29
N GLY A 260 -24.66 35.91 5.18
CA GLY A 260 -24.82 37.32 4.84
C GLY A 260 -23.47 37.92 4.50
N GLY A 261 -23.12 37.99 3.20
CA GLY A 261 -22.37 39.05 2.60
C GLY A 261 -20.84 38.90 2.40
N PRO A 262 -20.35 39.41 1.28
CA PRO A 262 -18.98 39.23 0.81
C PRO A 262 -18.09 40.42 1.18
N CYS A 263 -16.78 40.20 1.31
CA CYS A 263 -15.78 41.26 1.19
C CYS A 263 -14.71 40.94 0.20
N ARG A 264 -14.68 41.80 -0.83
CA ARG A 264 -13.54 42.03 -1.73
C ARG A 264 -12.48 42.86 -0.98
N ALA A 265 -11.24 42.54 -1.10
CA ALA A 265 -10.14 43.40 -1.53
C ALA A 265 -8.90 42.50 -1.70
#